data_1760e1234134978fb09208d3a0ee0425
#
_entry.id   1760e1234134978fb09208d3a0ee0425
#
_cell.length_a   1.000
_cell.length_b   1.000
_cell.length_c   1.000
_cell.angle_alpha   90.00
_cell.angle_beta   90.00
_cell.angle_gamma   90.00
#
_symmetry.space_group_name_H-M   'P 1'
#
loop_
_entity.id
_entity.type
_entity.pdbx_description
1 polymer ?
#
loop_
_entity_poly.entity_id
_entity_poly.type
_entity_poly.pdbx_seq_one_letter_code
_entity_poly.pdbx_strand_id
1 'polypeptide(L)'
;PKGTGLVETALAAGIEIPVFCYEPRLGAPIGACRMCLVEVEGVPKLQAGCTMSATDGLKVRTAQTSAKAADGQNATLEFILVNHPLDCPVCDKGGECPLQNQAMSNGRGESRFAETKRTFPKPINLSPQVLLDRERCIVCQRCTRFSEEIAGDPFIELIERGAQQQIGIAEGADF
;
A
#
# COMPACT_ATOMS: atom_id res chain seq x y z
N PRO A 1 -6.70 -0.42 24.09
CA PRO A 1 -5.86 -1.06 25.11
C PRO A 1 -4.38 -0.85 24.78
N LYS A 2 -3.53 -0.79 25.80
CA LYS A 2 -2.07 -0.65 25.64
C LYS A 2 -1.51 -1.80 24.81
N GLY A 3 -0.69 -1.48 23.79
CA GLY A 3 -0.11 -2.48 22.89
C GLY A 3 -0.96 -2.84 21.67
N THR A 4 -2.19 -2.32 21.54
CA THR A 4 -2.96 -2.43 20.30
C THR A 4 -2.30 -1.59 19.20
N GLY A 5 -2.35 -2.03 17.96
CA GLY A 5 -1.84 -1.27 16.82
C GLY A 5 -2.49 0.11 16.71
N LEU A 6 -1.72 1.10 16.27
CA LEU A 6 -2.22 2.48 16.19
C LEU A 6 -3.38 2.60 15.19
N VAL A 7 -3.32 1.87 14.06
CA VAL A 7 -4.39 1.89 13.04
C VAL A 7 -5.70 1.37 13.61
N GLU A 8 -5.67 0.24 14.33
CA GLU A 8 -6.86 -0.34 14.97
C GLU A 8 -7.38 0.55 16.10
N THR A 9 -6.48 1.15 16.87
CA THR A 9 -6.86 2.07 17.95
C THR A 9 -7.54 3.31 17.40
N ALA A 10 -7.03 3.88 16.31
CA ALA A 10 -7.64 5.02 15.64
C ALA A 10 -9.01 4.66 15.07
N LEU A 11 -9.12 3.51 14.40
CA LEU A 11 -10.38 3.03 13.82
C LEU A 11 -11.45 2.82 14.92
N ALA A 12 -11.07 2.24 16.05
CA ALA A 12 -11.97 2.08 17.20
C ALA A 12 -12.44 3.43 17.81
N ALA A 13 -11.67 4.49 17.59
CA ALA A 13 -12.04 5.87 17.97
C ALA A 13 -12.79 6.62 16.83
N GLY A 14 -13.15 5.95 15.74
CA GLY A 14 -13.82 6.57 14.60
C GLY A 14 -12.89 7.39 13.69
N ILE A 15 -11.57 7.21 13.82
CA ILE A 15 -10.56 7.93 13.02
C ILE A 15 -9.95 6.95 12.03
N GLU A 16 -10.17 7.20 10.75
CA GLU A 16 -9.57 6.41 9.68
C GLU A 16 -8.14 6.87 9.38
N ILE A 17 -7.20 5.93 9.38
CA ILE A 17 -5.85 6.09 8.84
C ILE A 17 -5.77 5.26 7.56
N PRO A 18 -5.51 5.87 6.39
CA PRO A 18 -5.51 5.15 5.12
C PRO A 18 -4.37 4.13 5.03
N VAL A 19 -4.64 2.96 4.46
CA VAL A 19 -3.67 1.86 4.35
C VAL A 19 -3.79 1.14 3.01
N PHE A 20 -2.68 0.55 2.53
CA PHE A 20 -2.68 -0.41 1.42
C PHE A 20 -2.03 -1.73 1.81
N CYS A 21 -0.78 -1.71 2.27
CA CYS A 21 -0.05 -2.93 2.61
C CYS A 21 -0.50 -3.55 3.94
N TYR A 22 -1.10 -2.76 4.82
CA TYR A 22 -1.56 -3.24 6.11
C TYR A 22 -2.80 -4.13 5.98
N GLU A 23 -2.72 -5.31 6.56
CA GLU A 23 -3.80 -6.29 6.69
C GLU A 23 -3.49 -7.14 7.93
N PRO A 24 -4.23 -6.98 9.02
CA PRO A 24 -3.90 -7.63 10.30
C PRO A 24 -3.93 -9.17 10.24
N ARG A 25 -4.67 -9.74 9.29
CA ARG A 25 -4.73 -11.21 9.09
C ARG A 25 -3.47 -11.80 8.44
N LEU A 26 -2.60 -10.95 7.89
CA LEU A 26 -1.34 -11.34 7.25
C LEU A 26 -0.13 -11.17 8.18
N GLY A 27 -0.31 -11.25 9.50
CA GLY A 27 0.77 -11.14 10.46
C GLY A 27 1.29 -9.71 10.69
N ALA A 28 2.56 -9.57 11.03
CA ALA A 28 3.16 -8.29 11.40
C ALA A 28 3.11 -7.24 10.28
N PRO A 29 2.80 -5.96 10.60
CA PRO A 29 2.79 -4.90 9.59
C PRO A 29 4.21 -4.60 9.08
N ILE A 30 4.33 -4.37 7.77
CA ILE A 30 5.62 -4.17 7.09
C ILE A 30 5.93 -2.71 6.75
N GLY A 31 4.95 -1.81 6.84
CA GLY A 31 5.14 -0.38 6.55
C GLY A 31 5.59 -0.04 5.12
N ALA A 32 5.37 -0.93 4.14
CA ALA A 32 5.91 -0.81 2.79
C ALA A 32 5.27 0.32 1.97
N CYS A 33 3.95 0.44 1.97
CA CYS A 33 3.25 1.40 1.10
C CYS A 33 3.35 2.86 1.55
N ARG A 34 3.65 3.12 2.82
CA ARG A 34 3.75 4.46 3.43
C ARG A 34 2.47 5.30 3.38
N MET A 35 1.33 4.73 3.02
CA MET A 35 0.07 5.47 2.97
C MET A 35 -0.44 5.89 4.35
N CYS A 36 -0.12 5.13 5.40
CA CYS A 36 -0.54 5.35 6.78
C CYS A 36 0.33 6.36 7.56
N LEU A 37 0.94 7.33 6.87
CA LEU A 37 1.78 8.34 7.52
C LEU A 37 0.98 9.19 8.49
N VAL A 38 1.52 9.33 9.71
CA VAL A 38 0.99 10.19 10.78
C VAL A 38 2.10 11.05 11.37
N GLU A 39 1.72 12.16 11.97
CA GLU A 39 2.62 13.01 12.76
C GLU A 39 2.54 12.61 14.23
N VAL A 40 3.68 12.41 14.85
CA VAL A 40 3.80 12.08 16.28
C VAL A 40 4.49 13.24 16.99
N GLU A 41 3.90 13.71 18.09
CA GLU A 41 4.47 14.80 18.87
C GLU A 41 5.88 14.44 19.36
N GLY A 42 6.81 15.36 19.20
CA GLY A 42 8.22 15.16 19.56
C GLY A 42 9.05 14.35 18.53
N VAL A 43 8.43 13.83 17.45
CA VAL A 43 9.15 13.11 16.41
C VAL A 43 9.18 13.96 15.14
N PRO A 44 10.37 14.38 14.66
CA PRO A 44 10.46 15.32 13.53
C PRO A 44 10.01 14.74 12.18
N LYS A 45 10.08 13.42 11.99
CA LYS A 45 9.67 12.72 10.77
C LYS A 45 8.32 12.06 10.91
N LEU A 46 7.52 12.05 9.83
CA LEU A 46 6.29 11.27 9.77
C LEU A 46 6.58 9.78 10.00
N GLN A 47 5.69 9.12 10.71
CA GLN A 47 5.78 7.71 11.06
C GLN A 47 4.74 6.90 10.30
N ALA A 48 5.06 5.64 10.01
CA ALA A 48 4.10 4.70 9.46
C ALA A 48 3.18 4.17 10.57
N GLY A 49 1.97 4.66 10.66
CA GLY A 49 1.02 4.32 11.74
C GLY A 49 0.77 2.82 11.88
N CYS A 50 0.80 2.06 10.78
CA CYS A 50 0.57 0.62 10.84
C CYS A 50 1.66 -0.14 11.61
N THR A 51 2.87 0.40 11.72
CA THR A 51 4.00 -0.24 12.46
C THR A 51 4.11 0.27 13.90
N MET A 52 3.18 1.10 14.35
CA MET A 52 3.18 1.68 15.69
C MET A 52 2.15 1.01 16.58
N SER A 53 2.45 0.94 17.87
CA SER A 53 1.50 0.54 18.90
C SER A 53 1.04 1.75 19.71
N ALA A 54 -0.22 1.72 20.12
CA ALA A 54 -0.77 2.73 21.02
C ALA A 54 -0.15 2.59 22.42
N THR A 55 0.37 3.68 22.95
CA THR A 55 0.95 3.77 24.29
C THR A 55 0.40 4.97 25.04
N ASP A 56 0.42 4.91 26.36
CA ASP A 56 -0.06 6.00 27.21
C ASP A 56 0.72 7.29 26.95
N GLY A 57 0.02 8.39 26.77
CA GLY A 57 0.61 9.71 26.52
C GLY A 57 1.07 9.93 25.07
N LEU A 58 0.96 8.94 24.18
CA LEU A 58 1.28 9.11 22.77
C LEU A 58 0.29 10.09 22.11
N LYS A 59 0.79 11.19 21.58
CA LYS A 59 -0.02 12.16 20.84
C LYS A 59 0.26 12.05 19.35
N VAL A 60 -0.78 11.69 18.61
CA VAL A 60 -0.73 11.45 17.16
C VAL A 60 -1.70 12.39 16.46
N ARG A 61 -1.27 12.95 15.33
CA ARG A 61 -2.09 13.74 14.43
C ARG A 61 -2.18 13.04 13.07
N THR A 62 -3.38 12.80 12.62
CA THR A 62 -3.66 12.23 11.29
C THR A 62 -3.73 13.33 10.24
N ALA A 63 -3.95 12.99 8.99
CA ALA A 63 -4.13 13.94 7.90
C ALA A 63 -5.29 14.93 8.14
N GLN A 64 -6.26 14.58 8.96
CA GLN A 64 -7.36 15.47 9.33
C GLN A 64 -6.92 16.64 10.23
N THR A 65 -5.84 16.47 10.98
CA THR A 65 -5.37 17.44 12.00
C THR A 65 -3.92 17.88 11.81
N SER A 66 -3.22 17.36 10.79
CA SER A 66 -1.85 17.70 10.43
C SER A 66 -1.72 17.87 8.93
N ALA A 67 -1.45 19.09 8.48
CA ALA A 67 -1.14 19.38 7.08
C ALA A 67 0.09 18.58 6.62
N LYS A 68 1.10 18.42 7.48
CA LYS A 68 2.30 17.64 7.20
C LYS A 68 1.97 16.17 6.92
N ALA A 69 1.06 15.55 7.69
CA ALA A 69 0.61 14.18 7.44
C ALA A 69 -0.21 14.08 6.16
N ALA A 70 -1.09 15.05 5.88
CA ALA A 70 -1.87 15.12 4.65
C ALA A 70 -0.95 15.23 3.42
N ASP A 71 0.02 16.13 3.44
CA ASP A 71 1.00 16.28 2.36
C ASP A 71 1.83 15.00 2.15
N GLY A 72 2.22 14.32 3.23
CA GLY A 72 2.94 13.06 3.15
C GLY A 72 2.12 11.95 2.52
N GLN A 73 0.82 11.85 2.84
CA GLN A 73 -0.11 10.89 2.23
C GLN A 73 -0.38 11.22 0.76
N ASN A 74 -0.58 12.50 0.42
CA ASN A 74 -0.73 12.96 -0.96
C ASN A 74 0.50 12.62 -1.80
N ALA A 75 1.70 12.88 -1.30
CA ALA A 75 2.95 12.55 -1.98
C ALA A 75 3.09 11.03 -2.19
N THR A 76 2.69 10.23 -1.20
CA THR A 76 2.68 8.76 -1.32
C THR A 76 1.75 8.29 -2.43
N LEU A 77 0.53 8.82 -2.49
CA LEU A 77 -0.42 8.51 -3.57
C LEU A 77 0.13 8.91 -4.93
N GLU A 78 0.72 10.08 -5.03
CA GLU A 78 1.33 10.57 -6.28
C GLU A 78 2.42 9.62 -6.76
N PHE A 79 3.29 9.11 -5.87
CA PHE A 79 4.29 8.09 -6.20
C PHE A 79 3.67 6.77 -6.68
N ILE A 80 2.62 6.31 -6.03
CA ILE A 80 1.93 5.08 -6.42
C ILE A 80 1.27 5.25 -7.81
N LEU A 81 0.69 6.42 -8.08
CA LEU A 81 -0.05 6.70 -9.30
C LEU A 81 0.86 7.07 -10.50
N VAL A 82 2.10 7.48 -10.26
CA VAL A 82 3.03 7.96 -11.29
C VAL A 82 3.13 7.01 -12.49
N ASN A 83 3.28 5.72 -12.25
CA ASN A 83 3.36 4.70 -13.30
C ASN A 83 2.11 3.78 -13.36
N HIS A 84 1.12 4.01 -12.50
CA HIS A 84 -0.09 3.21 -12.52
C HIS A 84 -0.87 3.47 -13.83
N PRO A 85 -1.30 2.42 -14.58
CA PRO A 85 -1.93 2.62 -15.89
C PRO A 85 -3.33 3.23 -15.75
N LEU A 86 -3.80 3.88 -16.81
CA LEU A 86 -5.15 4.45 -16.89
C LEU A 86 -6.18 3.40 -17.31
N ASP A 87 -6.10 2.22 -16.73
CA ASP A 87 -6.87 1.03 -17.08
C ASP A 87 -8.18 0.88 -16.29
N CYS A 88 -8.56 1.84 -15.45
CA CYS A 88 -9.74 1.70 -14.59
C CYS A 88 -11.01 1.19 -15.31
N PRO A 89 -11.33 1.64 -16.54
CA PRO A 89 -12.52 1.16 -17.26
C PRO A 89 -12.46 -0.32 -17.65
N VAL A 90 -11.29 -0.91 -17.73
CA VAL A 90 -11.04 -2.31 -18.13
C VAL A 90 -10.36 -3.12 -17.04
N CYS A 91 -10.23 -2.57 -15.84
CA CYS A 91 -9.58 -3.22 -14.70
C CYS A 91 -10.59 -4.03 -13.90
N ASP A 92 -10.30 -5.30 -13.66
CA ASP A 92 -11.17 -6.19 -12.87
C ASP A 92 -11.41 -5.70 -11.44
N LYS A 93 -10.53 -4.82 -10.91
CA LYS A 93 -10.67 -4.20 -9.59
C LYS A 93 -11.43 -2.87 -9.63
N GLY A 94 -11.83 -2.39 -10.81
CA GLY A 94 -12.60 -1.13 -10.95
C GLY A 94 -13.90 -1.16 -10.14
N GLY A 95 -14.23 -0.06 -9.46
CA GLY A 95 -15.45 0.09 -8.64
C GLY A 95 -15.31 -0.43 -7.19
N GLU A 96 -14.38 -1.33 -6.90
CA GLU A 96 -14.09 -1.81 -5.54
C GLU A 96 -12.59 -1.65 -5.18
N CYS A 97 -11.92 -0.71 -5.81
CA CYS A 97 -10.47 -0.53 -5.72
C CYS A 97 -10.09 0.42 -4.57
N PRO A 98 -9.33 -0.06 -3.56
CA PRO A 98 -8.83 0.82 -2.50
C PRO A 98 -7.97 1.98 -3.02
N LEU A 99 -7.22 1.79 -4.12
CA LEU A 99 -6.43 2.86 -4.72
C LEU A 99 -7.32 3.96 -5.30
N GLN A 100 -8.41 3.62 -6.00
CA GLN A 100 -9.40 4.60 -6.46
C GLN A 100 -9.98 5.38 -5.29
N ASN A 101 -10.45 4.68 -4.25
CA ASN A 101 -11.06 5.32 -3.08
C ASN A 101 -10.09 6.29 -2.39
N GLN A 102 -8.85 5.87 -2.18
CA GLN A 102 -7.84 6.72 -1.55
C GLN A 102 -7.41 7.88 -2.46
N ALA A 103 -7.32 7.66 -3.78
CA ALA A 103 -7.01 8.74 -4.73
C ALA A 103 -8.10 9.80 -4.75
N MET A 104 -9.36 9.41 -4.66
CA MET A 104 -10.51 10.35 -4.58
C MET A 104 -10.57 11.09 -3.25
N SER A 105 -10.27 10.41 -2.13
CA SER A 105 -10.39 11.00 -0.79
C SER A 105 -9.17 11.83 -0.37
N ASN A 106 -7.98 11.42 -0.77
CA ASN A 106 -6.71 11.97 -0.27
C ASN A 106 -5.73 12.37 -1.39
N GLY A 107 -6.08 12.16 -2.66
CA GLY A 107 -5.23 12.46 -3.80
C GLY A 107 -5.44 13.86 -4.38
N ARG A 108 -4.58 14.21 -5.32
CA ARG A 108 -4.76 15.41 -6.15
C ARG A 108 -5.71 15.11 -7.30
N GLY A 109 -6.51 16.09 -7.71
CA GLY A 109 -7.40 15.97 -8.88
C GLY A 109 -6.65 15.92 -10.22
N GLU A 110 -5.39 16.40 -10.24
CA GLU A 110 -4.56 16.48 -11.44
C GLU A 110 -3.20 15.83 -11.22
N SER A 111 -2.71 15.17 -12.27
CA SER A 111 -1.36 14.60 -12.28
C SER A 111 -0.34 15.67 -12.72
N ARG A 112 0.77 15.77 -12.00
CA ARG A 112 1.93 16.59 -12.39
C ARG A 112 2.93 15.82 -13.28
N PHE A 113 2.71 14.53 -13.47
CA PHE A 113 3.58 13.65 -14.26
C PHE A 113 3.30 13.85 -15.74
N ALA A 114 4.27 14.37 -16.46
CA ALA A 114 4.17 14.68 -17.89
C ALA A 114 4.89 13.65 -18.80
N GLU A 115 5.63 12.71 -18.21
CA GLU A 115 6.37 11.69 -18.94
C GLU A 115 5.50 10.48 -19.28
N THR A 116 6.01 9.62 -20.16
CA THR A 116 5.34 8.36 -20.50
C THR A 116 5.45 7.37 -19.32
N LYS A 117 4.31 6.80 -18.91
CA LYS A 117 4.27 5.75 -17.90
C LYS A 117 5.04 4.53 -18.36
N ARG A 118 5.70 3.84 -17.43
CA ARG A 118 6.39 2.57 -17.72
C ARG A 118 5.38 1.51 -18.17
N THR A 119 5.82 0.68 -19.10
CA THR A 119 5.05 -0.47 -19.57
C THR A 119 5.82 -1.76 -19.31
N PHE A 120 5.09 -2.84 -19.04
CA PHE A 120 5.64 -4.17 -18.83
C PHE A 120 4.83 -5.20 -19.64
N PRO A 121 5.40 -6.36 -19.97
CA PRO A 121 4.60 -7.46 -20.49
C PRO A 121 3.46 -7.78 -19.52
N LYS A 122 2.23 -7.82 -20.04
CA LYS A 122 1.02 -8.10 -19.26
C LYS A 122 -0.10 -8.73 -20.11
N PRO A 123 -0.94 -9.60 -19.52
CA PRO A 123 -0.71 -10.22 -18.21
C PRO A 123 0.41 -11.26 -18.28
N ILE A 124 0.97 -11.64 -17.14
CA ILE A 124 1.84 -12.81 -17.02
C ILE A 124 1.12 -13.92 -16.28
N ASN A 125 1.33 -15.16 -16.73
CA ASN A 125 0.77 -16.32 -16.05
C ASN A 125 1.62 -16.65 -14.83
N LEU A 126 1.00 -16.67 -13.65
CA LEU A 126 1.58 -17.25 -12.44
C LEU A 126 1.20 -18.74 -12.34
N SER A 127 0.01 -19.09 -12.81
CA SER A 127 -0.51 -20.44 -12.92
C SER A 127 -1.59 -20.51 -14.00
N PRO A 128 -2.15 -21.70 -14.31
CA PRO A 128 -3.29 -21.81 -15.22
C PRO A 128 -4.52 -21.00 -14.80
N GLN A 129 -4.65 -20.66 -13.50
CA GLN A 129 -5.80 -19.96 -12.94
C GLN A 129 -5.50 -18.51 -12.56
N VAL A 130 -4.23 -18.11 -12.42
CA VAL A 130 -3.85 -16.81 -11.89
C VAL A 130 -3.01 -16.02 -12.88
N LEU A 131 -3.53 -14.87 -13.27
CA LEU A 131 -2.83 -13.89 -14.09
C LEU A 131 -2.38 -12.71 -13.23
N LEU A 132 -1.19 -12.21 -13.47
CA LEU A 132 -0.66 -11.02 -12.82
C LEU A 132 -0.47 -9.89 -13.83
N ASP A 133 -1.08 -8.75 -13.54
CA ASP A 133 -0.79 -7.50 -14.24
C ASP A 133 0.20 -6.66 -13.41
N ARG A 134 1.45 -6.60 -13.85
CA ARG A 134 2.52 -5.89 -13.15
C ARG A 134 2.38 -4.38 -13.19
N GLU A 135 1.71 -3.82 -14.18
CA GLU A 135 1.50 -2.37 -14.27
C GLU A 135 0.44 -1.90 -13.28
N ARG A 136 -0.61 -2.71 -13.05
CA ARG A 136 -1.66 -2.42 -12.07
C ARG A 136 -1.23 -2.71 -10.64
N CYS A 137 -0.16 -3.46 -10.46
CA CYS A 137 0.37 -3.81 -9.14
C CYS A 137 1.00 -2.59 -8.45
N ILE A 138 0.57 -2.30 -7.22
CA ILE A 138 1.12 -1.23 -6.38
C ILE A 138 2.20 -1.71 -5.41
N VAL A 139 2.70 -2.91 -5.60
CA VAL A 139 3.77 -3.54 -4.78
C VAL A 139 3.45 -3.53 -3.28
N CYS A 140 2.20 -3.76 -2.92
CA CYS A 140 1.74 -3.75 -1.51
C CYS A 140 2.14 -5.00 -0.72
N GLN A 141 2.65 -6.03 -1.36
CA GLN A 141 3.11 -7.29 -0.77
C GLN A 141 2.03 -8.09 0.00
N ARG A 142 0.76 -7.87 -0.26
CA ARG A 142 -0.29 -8.68 0.37
C ARG A 142 -0.29 -10.12 -0.17
N CYS A 143 -0.08 -10.30 -1.47
CA CYS A 143 -0.02 -11.62 -2.09
C CYS A 143 1.20 -12.43 -1.63
N THR A 144 2.38 -11.82 -1.54
CA THR A 144 3.59 -12.49 -1.06
C THR A 144 3.44 -12.96 0.38
N ARG A 145 2.91 -12.09 1.24
CA ARG A 145 2.64 -12.43 2.65
C ARG A 145 1.52 -13.46 2.80
N PHE A 146 0.50 -13.42 1.96
CA PHE A 146 -0.53 -14.46 1.96
C PHE A 146 0.05 -15.82 1.59
N SER A 147 0.86 -15.85 0.54
CA SER A 147 1.55 -17.05 0.09
C SER A 147 2.42 -17.66 1.20
N GLU A 148 3.19 -16.83 1.88
CA GLU A 148 4.09 -17.25 2.96
C GLU A 148 3.34 -17.59 4.26
N GLU A 149 2.54 -16.64 4.79
CA GLU A 149 1.99 -16.71 6.15
C GLU A 149 0.70 -17.55 6.24
N ILE A 150 -0.10 -17.57 5.19
CA ILE A 150 -1.42 -18.22 5.20
C ILE A 150 -1.40 -19.53 4.40
N ALA A 151 -0.87 -19.50 3.16
CA ALA A 151 -0.82 -20.68 2.32
C ALA A 151 0.34 -21.63 2.70
N GLY A 152 1.40 -21.12 3.35
CA GLY A 152 2.60 -21.89 3.66
C GLY A 152 3.41 -22.29 2.43
N ASP A 153 3.19 -21.59 1.31
CA ASP A 153 3.84 -21.84 0.03
C ASP A 153 4.33 -20.50 -0.57
N PRO A 154 5.56 -20.04 -0.22
CA PRO A 154 6.10 -18.74 -0.61
C PRO A 154 6.61 -18.73 -2.05
N PHE A 155 5.74 -18.96 -3.04
CA PHE A 155 6.11 -18.97 -4.46
C PHE A 155 6.02 -17.60 -5.14
N ILE A 156 5.29 -16.64 -4.56
CA ILE A 156 5.22 -15.24 -5.04
C ILE A 156 6.20 -14.39 -4.24
N GLU A 157 7.12 -13.75 -4.92
CA GLU A 157 8.20 -12.98 -4.29
C GLU A 157 8.29 -11.55 -4.82
N LEU A 158 9.02 -10.71 -4.09
CA LEU A 158 9.54 -9.45 -4.61
C LEU A 158 10.78 -9.73 -5.44
N ILE A 159 10.70 -9.38 -6.72
CA ILE A 159 11.83 -9.44 -7.64
C ILE A 159 12.36 -8.04 -7.91
N GLU A 160 13.63 -7.93 -8.22
CA GLU A 160 14.33 -6.68 -8.48
C GLU A 160 14.31 -5.73 -7.26
N ARG A 161 14.75 -4.50 -7.45
CA ARG A 161 14.81 -3.47 -6.41
C ARG A 161 14.70 -2.06 -6.97
N GLY A 162 14.42 -1.11 -6.08
CA GLY A 162 14.25 0.30 -6.45
C GLY A 162 13.14 0.49 -7.47
N ALA A 163 13.38 1.24 -8.51
CA ALA A 163 12.39 1.55 -9.54
C ALA A 163 11.95 0.34 -10.37
N GLN A 164 12.73 -0.75 -10.37
CA GLN A 164 12.42 -1.99 -11.09
C GLN A 164 11.72 -3.03 -10.22
N GLN A 165 11.56 -2.76 -8.93
CA GLN A 165 10.93 -3.70 -8.01
C GLN A 165 9.51 -4.09 -8.45
N GLN A 166 9.25 -5.38 -8.49
CA GLN A 166 7.98 -5.96 -8.90
C GLN A 166 7.63 -7.21 -8.10
N ILE A 167 6.40 -7.65 -8.26
CA ILE A 167 5.97 -8.97 -7.81
C ILE A 167 6.16 -9.97 -8.96
N GLY A 168 6.62 -11.15 -8.63
CA GLY A 168 6.80 -12.24 -9.59
C GLY A 168 6.92 -13.59 -8.89
N ILE A 169 7.19 -14.61 -9.67
CA ILE A 169 7.54 -15.95 -9.20
C ILE A 169 9.01 -16.21 -9.48
N ALA A 170 9.65 -17.08 -8.71
CA ALA A 170 10.99 -17.53 -8.96
C ALA A 170 11.07 -18.22 -10.35
N GLU A 171 12.19 -18.04 -11.04
CA GLU A 171 12.39 -18.65 -12.36
C GLU A 171 12.33 -20.19 -12.25
N GLY A 172 11.45 -20.82 -13.02
CA GLY A 172 11.23 -22.27 -12.99
C GLY A 172 10.31 -22.76 -11.87
N ALA A 173 9.67 -21.87 -11.12
CA ALA A 173 8.61 -22.24 -10.18
C ALA A 173 7.26 -22.34 -10.92
N ASP A 174 6.56 -23.46 -10.73
CA ASP A 174 5.17 -23.65 -11.15
C ASP A 174 4.27 -23.52 -9.91
N PHE A 175 3.15 -22.81 -10.08
CA PHE A 175 2.13 -22.65 -9.04
C PHE A 175 0.93 -23.54 -9.31
#